data_14001ab7b971de4c98e8cb3667313146
#
_entry.id   14001ab7b971de4c98e8cb3667313146
#
_cell.length_a   1.000
_cell.length_b   1.000
_cell.length_c   1.000
_cell.angle_alpha   90.00
_cell.angle_beta   90.00
_cell.angle_gamma   90.00
#
_symmetry.space_group_name_H-M   'P 1'
#
loop_
_entity.id
_entity.type
_entity.pdbx_description
1 polymer ?
#
loop_
_entity_poly.entity_id
_entity_poly.type
_entity_poly.pdbx_seq_one_letter_code
_entity_poly.pdbx_strand_id
1 'polypeptide(L)'
;MTDTPLDYATAGVDTAAGDRAVELMKAAVARTHDDTVVGATGGFAGMVDASALLGMRRPLLATSTDGVGTKIAIARAMDAHGTIGQDLVGMVVDDIVVIGARPLLMTDYIACGRVVPERIASIVEGIARACEATGTPLVGGETAEHPGVMEPDDYDIAGAATGAVDADRVLGPDRVADSDVVVAMASSGLHSNGYSLVRSVVARTGAPLDAHVGEFGRTLGEELLEPTRLYTRLCLDLVERFGVGGIHAYSHVTGGGLAANLSRV
;
A
#
# COMPACT_ATOMS: atom_id res chain seq x y z
N MET A 1 41.53 9.11 -23.12
CA MET A 1 40.68 9.16 -21.96
C MET A 1 39.82 10.40 -22.12
N THR A 2 38.53 10.25 -22.35
CA THR A 2 37.60 11.37 -22.50
C THR A 2 37.40 11.96 -21.13
N ASP A 3 37.75 13.22 -20.98
CA ASP A 3 37.67 14.00 -19.75
C ASP A 3 36.20 14.40 -19.53
N THR A 4 35.33 13.41 -19.36
CA THR A 4 33.92 13.66 -19.02
C THR A 4 33.86 14.02 -17.53
N PRO A 5 33.35 15.17 -17.16
CA PRO A 5 33.22 15.54 -15.75
C PRO A 5 32.45 14.47 -15.00
N LEU A 6 32.91 14.12 -13.81
CA LEU A 6 32.17 13.27 -12.90
C LEU A 6 31.09 14.13 -12.23
N ASP A 7 29.82 13.82 -12.55
CA ASP A 7 28.63 14.42 -11.94
C ASP A 7 27.60 13.33 -11.61
N TYR A 8 26.47 13.70 -10.98
CA TYR A 8 25.43 12.76 -10.62
C TYR A 8 24.81 12.05 -11.85
N ALA A 9 24.65 12.77 -12.97
CA ALA A 9 24.08 12.21 -14.18
C ALA A 9 24.99 11.14 -14.80
N THR A 10 26.30 11.39 -14.84
CA THR A 10 27.30 10.40 -15.31
C THR A 10 27.45 9.23 -14.33
N ALA A 11 27.08 9.40 -13.07
CA ALA A 11 27.02 8.33 -12.07
C ALA A 11 25.68 7.56 -12.10
N GLY A 12 24.73 7.95 -12.97
CA GLY A 12 23.46 7.26 -13.17
C GLY A 12 22.30 7.79 -12.32
N VAL A 13 22.42 8.99 -11.75
CA VAL A 13 21.35 9.65 -10.96
C VAL A 13 20.84 10.89 -11.71
N ASP A 14 19.57 10.88 -12.11
CA ASP A 14 18.92 11.99 -12.83
C ASP A 14 18.06 12.83 -11.87
N THR A 15 18.68 13.85 -11.29
CA THR A 15 17.98 14.78 -10.37
C THR A 15 16.83 15.54 -11.05
N ALA A 16 16.95 15.87 -12.34
CA ALA A 16 15.89 16.57 -13.08
C ALA A 16 14.66 15.67 -13.31
N ALA A 17 14.89 14.37 -13.56
CA ALA A 17 13.80 13.39 -13.62
C ALA A 17 13.12 13.24 -12.25
N GLY A 18 13.87 13.25 -11.15
CA GLY A 18 13.33 13.27 -9.79
C GLY A 18 12.42 14.47 -9.53
N ASP A 19 12.90 15.68 -9.82
CA ASP A 19 12.13 16.92 -9.67
C ASP A 19 10.84 16.90 -10.51
N ARG A 20 10.91 16.37 -11.75
CA ARG A 20 9.74 16.22 -12.61
C ARG A 20 8.73 15.21 -12.03
N ALA A 21 9.18 14.08 -11.49
CA ALA A 21 8.30 13.12 -10.84
C ALA A 21 7.54 13.76 -9.67
N VAL A 22 8.25 14.50 -8.80
CA VAL A 22 7.65 15.23 -7.68
C VAL A 22 6.59 16.23 -8.17
N GLU A 23 6.86 16.99 -9.23
CA GLU A 23 5.86 17.95 -9.75
C GLU A 23 4.62 17.23 -10.30
N LEU A 24 4.78 16.11 -11.00
CA LEU A 24 3.67 15.35 -11.56
C LEU A 24 2.74 14.75 -10.47
N MET A 25 3.29 14.30 -9.33
CA MET A 25 2.50 13.66 -8.27
C MET A 25 1.94 14.61 -7.22
N LYS A 26 2.40 15.87 -7.19
CA LYS A 26 2.09 16.86 -6.16
C LYS A 26 0.59 17.07 -5.93
N ALA A 27 -0.18 17.19 -7.02
CA ALA A 27 -1.62 17.37 -6.93
C ALA A 27 -2.33 16.14 -6.38
N ALA A 28 -1.85 14.92 -6.71
CA ALA A 28 -2.39 13.68 -6.19
C ALA A 28 -2.17 13.57 -4.68
N VAL A 29 -0.96 13.81 -4.22
CA VAL A 29 -0.62 13.81 -2.78
C VAL A 29 -1.46 14.84 -2.02
N ALA A 30 -1.58 16.05 -2.54
CA ALA A 30 -2.35 17.12 -1.89
C ALA A 30 -3.84 16.77 -1.70
N ARG A 31 -4.44 15.95 -2.58
CA ARG A 31 -5.84 15.50 -2.42
C ARG A 31 -6.04 14.58 -1.22
N THR A 32 -5.01 13.90 -0.75
CA THR A 32 -5.08 13.02 0.42
C THR A 32 -5.09 13.79 1.74
N HIS A 33 -4.70 15.08 1.71
CA HIS A 33 -4.55 15.90 2.90
C HIS A 33 -5.92 16.42 3.36
N ASP A 34 -6.17 16.27 4.63
CA ASP A 34 -7.30 16.85 5.34
C ASP A 34 -6.82 17.94 6.33
N ASP A 35 -7.73 18.46 7.14
CA ASP A 35 -7.44 19.53 8.12
C ASP A 35 -6.45 19.10 9.22
N THR A 36 -6.14 17.82 9.34
CA THR A 36 -5.16 17.32 10.32
C THR A 36 -3.72 17.45 9.83
N VAL A 37 -3.49 17.55 8.51
CA VAL A 37 -2.13 17.64 7.96
C VAL A 37 -1.54 19.00 8.23
N VAL A 38 -0.39 19.04 8.88
CA VAL A 38 0.31 20.28 9.29
C VAL A 38 1.57 20.46 8.47
N GLY A 39 1.72 21.67 7.91
CA GLY A 39 2.90 22.05 7.13
C GLY A 39 2.69 21.94 5.61
N ALA A 40 3.71 22.37 4.86
CA ALA A 40 3.71 22.31 3.40
C ALA A 40 4.30 20.98 2.91
N THR A 41 3.82 20.51 1.77
CA THR A 41 4.45 19.41 1.03
C THR A 41 5.91 19.75 0.68
N GLY A 42 6.83 18.81 0.90
CA GLY A 42 8.26 18.99 0.61
C GLY A 42 9.12 19.39 1.81
N GLY A 43 8.59 19.31 3.04
CA GLY A 43 9.39 19.37 4.27
C GLY A 43 10.16 18.07 4.52
N PHE A 44 11.09 18.08 5.47
CA PHE A 44 11.88 16.89 5.87
C PHE A 44 11.02 15.79 6.54
N ALA A 45 9.88 16.17 7.13
CA ALA A 45 8.98 15.24 7.77
C ALA A 45 7.52 15.66 7.54
N GLY A 46 6.66 14.68 7.29
CA GLY A 46 5.22 14.87 7.32
C GLY A 46 4.71 14.96 8.76
N MET A 47 3.71 15.81 8.98
CA MET A 47 3.12 16.01 10.31
C MET A 47 1.61 16.00 10.22
N VAL A 48 0.98 15.42 11.24
CA VAL A 48 -0.47 15.51 11.46
C VAL A 48 -0.77 16.03 12.87
N ASP A 49 -1.86 16.78 12.99
CA ASP A 49 -2.37 17.19 14.30
C ASP A 49 -2.92 15.96 15.05
N ALA A 50 -2.29 15.64 16.16
CA ALA A 50 -2.64 14.53 17.01
C ALA A 50 -3.65 14.90 18.12
N SER A 51 -4.26 16.08 18.07
CA SER A 51 -5.19 16.56 19.11
C SER A 51 -6.39 15.62 19.33
N ALA A 52 -6.82 14.88 18.30
CA ALA A 52 -7.87 13.87 18.43
C ALA A 52 -7.53 12.77 19.46
N LEU A 53 -6.25 12.52 19.73
CA LEU A 53 -5.81 11.53 20.72
C LEU A 53 -6.05 11.99 22.17
N LEU A 54 -6.19 13.30 22.39
CA LEU A 54 -6.47 13.87 23.72
C LEU A 54 -7.83 13.41 24.29
N GLY A 55 -8.76 12.99 23.42
CA GLY A 55 -10.04 12.41 23.82
C GLY A 55 -9.98 10.93 24.23
N MET A 56 -8.85 10.25 23.99
CA MET A 56 -8.65 8.87 24.36
C MET A 56 -8.19 8.75 25.82
N ARG A 57 -8.66 7.71 26.51
CA ARG A 57 -8.25 7.45 27.88
C ARG A 57 -6.81 6.95 27.98
N ARG A 58 -6.42 6.09 27.05
CA ARG A 58 -5.06 5.54 26.93
C ARG A 58 -4.75 5.29 25.44
N PRO A 59 -4.31 6.32 24.70
CA PRO A 59 -4.01 6.17 23.28
C PRO A 59 -2.83 5.23 23.05
N LEU A 60 -3.00 4.26 22.15
CA LEU A 60 -1.95 3.42 21.63
C LEU A 60 -1.70 3.79 20.17
N LEU A 61 -0.45 3.90 19.78
CA LEU A 61 -0.05 4.03 18.38
C LEU A 61 0.24 2.63 17.81
N ALA A 62 -0.34 2.37 16.66
CA ALA A 62 -0.08 1.17 15.86
C ALA A 62 0.64 1.56 14.58
N THR A 63 1.61 0.78 14.17
CA THR A 63 2.30 0.99 12.90
C THR A 63 2.42 -0.32 12.14
N SER A 64 2.30 -0.23 10.82
CA SER A 64 2.54 -1.32 9.88
C SER A 64 3.49 -0.85 8.79
N THR A 65 4.30 -1.76 8.28
CA THR A 65 5.16 -1.54 7.11
C THR A 65 5.08 -2.78 6.23
N ASP A 66 4.77 -2.60 4.96
CA ASP A 66 4.70 -3.68 3.98
C ASP A 66 5.04 -3.15 2.57
N GLY A 67 5.14 -4.07 1.63
CA GLY A 67 5.33 -3.79 0.20
C GLY A 67 4.29 -4.52 -0.66
N VAL A 68 4.31 -4.27 -1.96
CA VAL A 68 3.44 -4.99 -2.91
C VAL A 68 3.99 -6.38 -3.23
N GLY A 69 5.28 -6.54 -3.16
CA GLY A 69 5.94 -7.80 -3.49
C GLY A 69 5.94 -8.09 -5.00
N THR A 70 5.97 -9.37 -5.36
CA THR A 70 6.29 -9.80 -6.74
C THR A 70 5.17 -9.60 -7.77
N LYS A 71 4.00 -9.07 -7.39
CA LYS A 71 2.96 -8.56 -8.31
C LYS A 71 3.52 -7.46 -9.22
N ILE A 72 4.49 -6.67 -8.73
CA ILE A 72 5.19 -5.64 -9.50
C ILE A 72 5.75 -6.18 -10.82
N ALA A 73 6.20 -7.43 -10.87
CA ALA A 73 6.71 -8.01 -12.11
C ALA A 73 5.64 -8.17 -13.19
N ILE A 74 4.36 -8.37 -12.81
CA ILE A 74 3.24 -8.38 -13.75
C ILE A 74 2.96 -6.94 -14.22
N ALA A 75 2.95 -5.97 -13.29
CA ALA A 75 2.76 -4.56 -13.64
C ALA A 75 3.82 -4.06 -14.64
N ARG A 76 5.08 -4.46 -14.46
CA ARG A 76 6.18 -4.16 -15.39
C ARG A 76 5.98 -4.83 -16.76
N ALA A 77 5.62 -6.11 -16.76
CA ALA A 77 5.42 -6.86 -18.01
C ALA A 77 4.23 -6.31 -18.84
N MET A 78 3.24 -5.72 -18.18
CA MET A 78 2.06 -5.10 -18.79
C MET A 78 2.21 -3.59 -19.01
N ASP A 79 3.32 -2.98 -18.57
CA ASP A 79 3.51 -1.52 -18.50
C ASP A 79 2.31 -0.78 -17.86
N ALA A 80 1.76 -1.37 -16.79
CA ALA A 80 0.54 -0.90 -16.12
C ALA A 80 0.81 -0.74 -14.61
N HIS A 81 1.08 0.50 -14.20
CA HIS A 81 1.60 0.81 -12.87
C HIS A 81 0.58 1.49 -11.95
N GLY A 82 -0.57 1.91 -12.47
CA GLY A 82 -1.52 2.76 -11.73
C GLY A 82 -2.34 2.05 -10.65
N THR A 83 -2.36 0.71 -10.62
CA THR A 83 -3.16 -0.06 -9.65
C THR A 83 -2.36 -0.54 -8.45
N ILE A 84 -1.05 -0.75 -8.60
CA ILE A 84 -0.21 -1.32 -7.54
C ILE A 84 -0.06 -0.41 -6.31
N GLY A 85 -0.27 0.90 -6.47
CA GLY A 85 -0.33 1.82 -5.33
C GLY A 85 -1.50 1.50 -4.39
N GLN A 86 -2.65 1.08 -4.93
CA GLN A 86 -3.76 0.62 -4.10
C GLN A 86 -3.43 -0.70 -3.38
N ASP A 87 -2.70 -1.61 -4.03
CA ASP A 87 -2.20 -2.82 -3.37
C ASP A 87 -1.35 -2.48 -2.16
N LEU A 88 -0.43 -1.52 -2.29
CA LEU A 88 0.41 -1.05 -1.19
C LEU A 88 -0.42 -0.54 -0.01
N VAL A 89 -1.38 0.37 -0.28
CA VAL A 89 -2.23 0.94 0.77
C VAL A 89 -3.06 -0.13 1.46
N GLY A 90 -3.66 -1.07 0.70
CA GLY A 90 -4.42 -2.18 1.25
C GLY A 90 -3.58 -3.06 2.18
N MET A 91 -2.32 -3.36 1.80
CA MET A 91 -1.43 -4.16 2.65
C MET A 91 -1.07 -3.45 3.95
N VAL A 92 -0.74 -2.16 3.88
CA VAL A 92 -0.20 -1.40 5.01
C VAL A 92 -1.30 -0.90 5.95
N VAL A 93 -2.38 -0.33 5.37
CA VAL A 93 -3.43 0.35 6.17
C VAL A 93 -4.40 -0.65 6.79
N ASP A 94 -4.78 -1.72 6.05
CA ASP A 94 -5.69 -2.72 6.60
C ASP A 94 -5.07 -3.51 7.76
N ASP A 95 -3.73 -3.68 7.80
CA ASP A 95 -3.02 -4.25 8.96
C ASP A 95 -3.18 -3.43 10.26
N ILE A 96 -3.32 -2.11 10.14
CA ILE A 96 -3.62 -1.24 11.27
C ILE A 96 -5.08 -1.37 11.70
N VAL A 97 -5.97 -1.47 10.73
CA VAL A 97 -7.41 -1.51 10.96
C VAL A 97 -7.87 -2.80 11.62
N VAL A 98 -7.21 -3.93 11.33
CA VAL A 98 -7.59 -5.24 11.93
C VAL A 98 -7.45 -5.28 13.44
N ILE A 99 -6.65 -4.41 14.04
CA ILE A 99 -6.56 -4.26 15.51
C ILE A 99 -7.49 -3.17 16.05
N GLY A 100 -8.35 -2.60 15.22
CA GLY A 100 -9.29 -1.53 15.61
C GLY A 100 -8.69 -0.12 15.60
N ALA A 101 -7.45 0.05 15.12
CA ALA A 101 -6.84 1.36 15.06
C ALA A 101 -7.32 2.16 13.83
N ARG A 102 -7.55 3.45 14.01
CA ARG A 102 -7.85 4.39 12.94
C ARG A 102 -6.54 4.90 12.35
N PRO A 103 -6.32 4.80 11.04
CA PRO A 103 -5.15 5.37 10.38
C PRO A 103 -5.06 6.88 10.58
N LEU A 104 -3.85 7.38 10.81
CA LEU A 104 -3.56 8.81 11.00
C LEU A 104 -2.73 9.37 9.85
N LEU A 105 -1.78 8.61 9.34
CA LEU A 105 -0.88 9.01 8.27
C LEU A 105 -0.23 7.80 7.60
N MET A 106 0.24 8.02 6.38
CA MET A 106 1.06 7.07 5.62
C MET A 106 2.24 7.78 4.97
N THR A 107 3.32 7.04 4.78
CA THR A 107 4.46 7.39 3.93
C THR A 107 4.80 6.23 3.00
N ASP A 108 5.40 6.52 1.84
CA ASP A 108 5.87 5.52 0.89
C ASP A 108 7.37 5.63 0.63
N TYR A 109 7.94 4.56 0.07
CA TYR A 109 9.31 4.51 -0.43
C TYR A 109 9.31 3.77 -1.76
N ILE A 110 9.83 4.42 -2.81
CA ILE A 110 9.97 3.86 -4.14
C ILE A 110 11.47 3.74 -4.46
N ALA A 111 11.98 2.51 -4.50
CA ALA A 111 13.31 2.21 -5.01
C ALA A 111 13.22 1.88 -6.50
N CYS A 112 14.08 2.45 -7.34
CA CYS A 112 14.09 2.15 -8.77
C CYS A 112 15.53 2.13 -9.32
N GLY A 113 15.73 1.38 -10.40
CA GLY A 113 17.02 1.39 -11.11
C GLY A 113 17.25 2.71 -11.85
N ARG A 114 16.17 3.29 -12.38
CA ARG A 114 16.14 4.60 -13.03
C ARG A 114 14.78 5.27 -12.80
N VAL A 115 14.77 6.55 -12.48
CA VAL A 115 13.55 7.35 -12.39
C VAL A 115 12.96 7.54 -13.78
N VAL A 116 11.72 7.05 -13.97
CA VAL A 116 10.85 7.36 -15.11
C VAL A 116 9.70 8.19 -14.54
N PRO A 117 9.68 9.51 -14.71
CA PRO A 117 8.78 10.42 -14.00
C PRO A 117 7.31 10.04 -14.11
N GLU A 118 6.86 9.67 -15.30
CA GLU A 118 5.47 9.29 -15.57
C GLU A 118 5.10 7.96 -14.88
N ARG A 119 6.02 7.01 -14.78
CA ARG A 119 5.84 5.74 -14.05
C ARG A 119 5.70 6.00 -12.55
N ILE A 120 6.62 6.78 -11.98
CA ILE A 120 6.57 7.15 -10.56
C ILE A 120 5.26 7.90 -10.26
N ALA A 121 4.90 8.87 -11.06
CA ALA A 121 3.65 9.61 -10.91
C ALA A 121 2.42 8.69 -10.97
N SER A 122 2.39 7.71 -11.87
CA SER A 122 1.30 6.72 -11.96
C SER A 122 1.19 5.85 -10.70
N ILE A 123 2.32 5.43 -10.15
CA ILE A 123 2.35 4.65 -8.90
C ILE A 123 1.81 5.50 -7.74
N VAL A 124 2.33 6.71 -7.56
CA VAL A 124 1.92 7.61 -6.47
C VAL A 124 0.47 8.06 -6.62
N GLU A 125 -0.03 8.27 -7.85
CA GLU A 125 -1.46 8.52 -8.09
C GLU A 125 -2.33 7.35 -7.60
N GLY A 126 -1.88 6.10 -7.81
CA GLY A 126 -2.54 4.90 -7.27
C GLY A 126 -2.55 4.87 -5.74
N ILE A 127 -1.41 5.20 -5.11
CA ILE A 127 -1.30 5.33 -3.65
C ILE A 127 -2.25 6.42 -3.14
N ALA A 128 -2.22 7.60 -3.75
CA ALA A 128 -3.03 8.74 -3.33
C ALA A 128 -4.54 8.44 -3.42
N ARG A 129 -5.02 7.86 -4.52
CA ARG A 129 -6.43 7.45 -4.64
C ARG A 129 -6.84 6.47 -3.53
N ALA A 130 -6.00 5.53 -3.21
CA ALA A 130 -6.29 4.57 -2.13
C ALA A 130 -6.23 5.23 -0.75
N CYS A 131 -5.32 6.16 -0.54
CA CYS A 131 -5.24 6.99 0.67
C CYS A 131 -6.50 7.85 0.85
N GLU A 132 -7.00 8.50 -0.21
CA GLU A 132 -8.29 9.21 -0.20
C GLU A 132 -9.44 8.25 0.15
N ALA A 133 -9.48 7.06 -0.47
CA ALA A 133 -10.52 6.07 -0.22
C ALA A 133 -10.51 5.55 1.22
N THR A 134 -9.36 5.41 1.84
CA THR A 134 -9.19 4.96 3.23
C THR A 134 -9.29 6.09 4.25
N GLY A 135 -9.17 7.35 3.82
CA GLY A 135 -9.10 8.51 4.72
C GLY A 135 -7.77 8.56 5.49
N THR A 136 -6.69 8.20 4.82
CA THR A 136 -5.33 8.14 5.38
C THR A 136 -4.45 9.14 4.65
N PRO A 137 -4.07 10.28 5.23
CA PRO A 137 -3.22 11.26 4.55
C PRO A 137 -1.85 10.66 4.17
N LEU A 138 -1.44 10.85 2.92
CA LEU A 138 -0.08 10.58 2.46
C LEU A 138 0.77 11.83 2.74
N VAL A 139 1.56 11.80 3.81
CA VAL A 139 2.23 12.99 4.35
C VAL A 139 3.70 13.09 3.94
N GLY A 140 4.23 12.09 3.28
CA GLY A 140 5.63 12.06 2.83
C GLY A 140 5.93 10.81 2.04
N GLY A 141 7.09 10.79 1.42
CA GLY A 141 7.60 9.66 0.67
C GLY A 141 9.00 9.94 0.15
N GLU A 142 9.62 8.92 -0.41
CA GLU A 142 10.96 9.00 -1.00
C GLU A 142 10.98 8.22 -2.32
N THR A 143 11.64 8.77 -3.32
CA THR A 143 11.98 8.05 -4.55
C THR A 143 13.48 8.05 -4.73
N ALA A 144 14.10 6.87 -4.72
CA ALA A 144 15.54 6.73 -4.79
C ALA A 144 15.98 5.91 -6.00
N GLU A 145 16.92 6.44 -6.78
CA GLU A 145 17.61 5.71 -7.83
C GLU A 145 18.73 4.86 -7.24
N HIS A 146 18.80 3.60 -7.71
CA HIS A 146 19.79 2.62 -7.28
C HIS A 146 20.60 2.07 -8.46
N PRO A 147 21.35 2.93 -9.19
CA PRO A 147 22.17 2.49 -10.32
C PRO A 147 23.22 1.47 -9.87
N GLY A 148 23.35 0.37 -10.60
CA GLY A 148 24.28 -0.71 -10.26
C GLY A 148 23.79 -1.67 -9.16
N VAL A 149 22.65 -1.40 -8.51
CA VAL A 149 21.98 -2.28 -7.53
C VAL A 149 20.71 -2.87 -8.14
N MET A 150 19.98 -2.07 -8.90
CA MET A 150 18.76 -2.48 -9.61
C MET A 150 18.96 -2.28 -11.12
N GLU A 151 18.32 -3.15 -11.91
CA GLU A 151 18.27 -2.94 -13.37
C GLU A 151 17.46 -1.68 -13.69
N PRO A 152 17.74 -0.98 -14.82
CA PRO A 152 17.12 0.32 -15.10
C PRO A 152 15.59 0.34 -15.08
N ASP A 153 14.93 -0.77 -15.42
CA ASP A 153 13.47 -0.88 -15.42
C ASP A 153 12.91 -1.54 -14.16
N ASP A 154 13.77 -1.93 -13.22
CA ASP A 154 13.36 -2.46 -11.94
C ASP A 154 12.90 -1.35 -11.01
N TYR A 155 11.89 -1.67 -10.21
CA TYR A 155 11.51 -0.87 -9.06
C TYR A 155 10.87 -1.77 -7.99
N ASP A 156 10.88 -1.29 -6.77
CA ASP A 156 10.13 -1.84 -5.64
C ASP A 156 9.44 -0.71 -4.89
N ILE A 157 8.32 -1.03 -4.24
CA ILE A 157 7.55 -0.06 -3.46
C ILE A 157 7.24 -0.62 -2.09
N ALA A 158 7.43 0.20 -1.09
CA ALA A 158 7.07 -0.06 0.29
C ALA A 158 6.33 1.14 0.89
N GLY A 159 5.62 0.92 1.97
CA GLY A 159 4.96 1.98 2.70
C GLY A 159 4.96 1.70 4.19
N ALA A 160 4.73 2.74 4.95
CA ALA A 160 4.50 2.64 6.38
C ALA A 160 3.31 3.53 6.76
N ALA A 161 2.38 2.99 7.54
CA ALA A 161 1.30 3.78 8.10
C ALA A 161 1.31 3.72 9.63
N THR A 162 0.81 4.78 10.23
CA THR A 162 0.61 4.87 11.67
C THR A 162 -0.86 5.20 11.94
N GLY A 163 -1.44 4.49 12.89
CA GLY A 163 -2.79 4.71 13.37
C GLY A 163 -2.84 4.77 14.89
N ALA A 164 -4.03 5.04 15.42
CA ALA A 164 -4.24 5.09 16.86
C ALA A 164 -5.54 4.37 17.27
N VAL A 165 -5.51 3.79 18.47
CA VAL A 165 -6.67 3.13 19.09
C VAL A 165 -6.62 3.34 20.60
N ASP A 166 -7.77 3.50 21.27
CA ASP A 166 -7.78 3.47 22.73
C ASP A 166 -7.55 2.04 23.23
N ALA A 167 -6.74 1.87 24.25
CA ALA A 167 -6.29 0.56 24.74
C ALA A 167 -7.42 -0.42 25.08
N ASP A 168 -8.57 0.08 25.52
CA ASP A 168 -9.75 -0.75 25.80
C ASP A 168 -10.58 -1.10 24.56
N ARG A 169 -10.24 -0.52 23.40
CA ARG A 169 -10.87 -0.78 22.10
C ARG A 169 -10.03 -1.64 21.16
N VAL A 170 -8.84 -2.08 21.55
CA VAL A 170 -7.99 -2.97 20.73
C VAL A 170 -8.74 -4.26 20.46
N LEU A 171 -8.81 -4.66 19.19
CA LEU A 171 -9.34 -5.95 18.72
C LEU A 171 -8.23 -7.01 18.72
N GLY A 172 -8.60 -8.26 18.88
CA GLY A 172 -7.64 -9.35 18.78
C GLY A 172 -8.07 -10.62 19.55
N PRO A 173 -7.15 -11.60 19.64
CA PRO A 173 -7.45 -12.95 20.14
C PRO A 173 -7.99 -12.97 21.57
N ASP A 174 -7.61 -12.01 22.42
CA ASP A 174 -8.07 -11.93 23.81
C ASP A 174 -9.58 -11.65 23.94
N ARG A 175 -10.24 -11.25 22.85
CA ARG A 175 -11.69 -10.98 22.81
C ARG A 175 -12.49 -12.13 22.22
N VAL A 176 -11.85 -13.04 21.50
CA VAL A 176 -12.53 -14.15 20.80
C VAL A 176 -13.13 -15.12 21.83
N ALA A 177 -14.35 -15.53 21.56
CA ALA A 177 -15.12 -16.44 22.42
C ALA A 177 -15.66 -17.63 21.62
N ASP A 178 -15.94 -18.75 22.30
CA ASP A 178 -16.44 -20.00 21.67
C ASP A 178 -17.76 -19.81 20.91
N SER A 179 -18.51 -18.75 21.21
CA SER A 179 -19.79 -18.42 20.55
C SER A 179 -19.64 -17.53 19.31
N ASP A 180 -18.43 -17.13 18.97
CA ASP A 180 -18.20 -16.20 17.86
C ASP A 180 -18.47 -16.87 16.51
N VAL A 181 -18.94 -16.05 15.58
CA VAL A 181 -19.22 -16.44 14.21
C VAL A 181 -18.17 -15.81 13.31
N VAL A 182 -17.51 -16.63 12.50
CA VAL A 182 -16.56 -16.17 11.49
C VAL A 182 -17.31 -15.75 10.24
N VAL A 183 -17.14 -14.49 9.83
CA VAL A 183 -17.73 -13.93 8.60
C VAL A 183 -16.61 -13.62 7.62
N ALA A 184 -16.67 -14.21 6.42
CA ALA A 184 -15.71 -13.93 5.36
C ALA A 184 -16.14 -12.71 4.55
N MET A 185 -15.22 -11.78 4.33
CA MET A 185 -15.37 -10.67 3.37
C MET A 185 -14.67 -11.05 2.07
N ALA A 186 -15.41 -10.99 0.95
CA ALA A 186 -14.88 -11.38 -0.36
C ALA A 186 -13.76 -10.45 -0.82
N SER A 187 -12.74 -11.01 -1.47
CA SER A 187 -11.69 -10.27 -2.16
C SER A 187 -12.15 -9.73 -3.51
N SER A 188 -11.35 -8.86 -4.13
CA SER A 188 -11.50 -8.41 -5.52
C SER A 188 -10.79 -9.35 -6.52
N GLY A 189 -9.87 -10.16 -6.04
CA GLY A 189 -9.01 -11.05 -6.81
C GLY A 189 -7.92 -11.61 -5.91
N LEU A 190 -6.74 -11.85 -6.47
CA LEU A 190 -5.58 -12.38 -5.73
C LEU A 190 -4.93 -11.37 -4.78
N HIS A 191 -5.30 -10.10 -4.87
CA HIS A 191 -4.69 -8.98 -4.14
C HIS A 191 -3.18 -8.85 -4.42
N SER A 192 -2.32 -8.88 -3.38
CA SER A 192 -0.87 -8.72 -3.51
C SER A 192 -0.07 -9.98 -3.15
N ASN A 193 -0.65 -10.91 -2.41
CA ASN A 193 0.07 -12.07 -1.91
C ASN A 193 0.05 -13.27 -2.86
N GLY A 194 1.08 -14.14 -2.76
CA GLY A 194 1.15 -15.37 -3.54
C GLY A 194 1.69 -15.20 -4.98
N TYR A 195 2.08 -14.02 -5.41
CA TYR A 195 2.49 -13.75 -6.80
C TYR A 195 3.78 -14.44 -7.23
N SER A 196 4.65 -14.84 -6.33
CA SER A 196 5.79 -15.70 -6.69
C SER A 196 5.34 -17.05 -7.25
N LEU A 197 4.29 -17.65 -6.67
CA LEU A 197 3.69 -18.88 -7.19
C LEU A 197 2.92 -18.61 -8.49
N VAL A 198 2.11 -17.56 -8.54
CA VAL A 198 1.35 -17.17 -9.73
C VAL A 198 2.27 -16.99 -10.93
N ARG A 199 3.36 -16.23 -10.77
CA ARG A 199 4.37 -16.01 -11.82
C ARG A 199 5.03 -17.32 -12.26
N SER A 200 5.30 -18.22 -11.33
CA SER A 200 5.86 -19.55 -11.65
C SER A 200 4.86 -20.37 -12.47
N VAL A 201 3.56 -20.30 -12.16
CA VAL A 201 2.50 -20.96 -12.93
C VAL A 201 2.40 -20.37 -14.33
N VAL A 202 2.33 -19.05 -14.47
CA VAL A 202 2.28 -18.35 -15.75
C VAL A 202 3.50 -18.72 -16.61
N ALA A 203 4.70 -18.66 -16.04
CA ALA A 203 5.92 -19.02 -16.76
C ALA A 203 5.92 -20.50 -17.20
N ARG A 204 5.44 -21.40 -16.35
CA ARG A 204 5.40 -22.85 -16.64
C ARG A 204 4.37 -23.22 -17.71
N THR A 205 3.23 -22.52 -17.72
CA THR A 205 2.16 -22.75 -18.70
C THR A 205 2.40 -22.04 -20.02
N GLY A 206 3.27 -21.03 -20.04
CA GLY A 206 3.48 -20.16 -21.18
C GLY A 206 2.26 -19.30 -21.53
N ALA A 207 1.32 -19.12 -20.59
CA ALA A 207 0.11 -18.34 -20.82
C ALA A 207 0.47 -16.86 -21.05
N PRO A 208 0.12 -16.26 -22.21
CA PRO A 208 0.39 -14.86 -22.47
C PRO A 208 -0.46 -13.97 -21.56
N LEU A 209 0.14 -12.88 -21.02
CA LEU A 209 -0.58 -11.94 -20.15
C LEU A 209 -1.67 -11.16 -20.89
N ASP A 210 -1.52 -10.97 -22.18
CA ASP A 210 -2.50 -10.31 -23.08
C ASP A 210 -3.60 -11.26 -23.60
N ALA A 211 -3.53 -12.56 -23.27
CA ALA A 211 -4.56 -13.52 -23.64
C ALA A 211 -5.88 -13.22 -22.92
N HIS A 212 -6.95 -13.05 -23.69
CA HIS A 212 -8.31 -12.89 -23.15
C HIS A 212 -8.79 -14.20 -22.51
N VAL A 213 -9.28 -14.14 -21.29
CA VAL A 213 -9.84 -15.28 -20.53
C VAL A 213 -11.35 -15.06 -20.39
N GLY A 214 -12.14 -15.91 -21.03
CA GLY A 214 -13.59 -15.76 -21.10
C GLY A 214 -14.28 -15.73 -19.74
N GLU A 215 -13.78 -16.52 -18.78
CA GLU A 215 -14.29 -16.59 -17.41
C GLU A 215 -14.08 -15.28 -16.64
N PHE A 216 -13.06 -14.49 -16.97
CA PHE A 216 -12.79 -13.19 -16.35
C PHE A 216 -13.38 -12.03 -17.15
N GLY A 217 -13.70 -12.23 -18.45
CA GLY A 217 -14.15 -11.18 -19.36
C GLY A 217 -13.09 -10.12 -19.68
N ARG A 218 -11.81 -10.42 -19.38
CA ARG A 218 -10.64 -9.55 -19.57
C ARG A 218 -9.38 -10.38 -19.82
N THR A 219 -8.23 -9.73 -20.05
CA THR A 219 -6.98 -10.44 -20.23
C THR A 219 -6.47 -11.04 -18.91
N LEU A 220 -5.59 -12.05 -19.01
CA LEU A 220 -4.96 -12.64 -17.84
C LEU A 220 -4.16 -11.59 -17.04
N GLY A 221 -3.43 -10.71 -17.72
CA GLY A 221 -2.67 -9.64 -17.08
C GLY A 221 -3.56 -8.64 -16.33
N GLU A 222 -4.70 -8.23 -16.92
CA GLU A 222 -5.68 -7.37 -16.25
C GLU A 222 -6.28 -8.04 -15.01
N GLU A 223 -6.61 -9.35 -15.08
CA GLU A 223 -7.05 -10.09 -13.91
C GLU A 223 -5.99 -10.13 -12.81
N LEU A 224 -4.74 -10.41 -13.18
CA LEU A 224 -3.63 -10.45 -12.23
C LEU A 224 -3.25 -9.06 -11.68
N LEU A 225 -3.65 -7.98 -12.32
CA LEU A 225 -3.46 -6.61 -11.85
C LEU A 225 -4.68 -6.03 -11.15
N GLU A 226 -5.76 -6.83 -10.98
CA GLU A 226 -6.90 -6.38 -10.17
C GLU A 226 -6.41 -5.87 -8.81
N PRO A 227 -6.70 -4.60 -8.46
CA PRO A 227 -6.16 -4.04 -7.23
C PRO A 227 -6.82 -4.64 -5.99
N THR A 228 -6.08 -4.67 -4.90
CA THR A 228 -6.55 -5.07 -3.57
C THR A 228 -7.78 -4.27 -3.18
N ARG A 229 -8.84 -4.96 -2.75
CA ARG A 229 -10.00 -4.31 -2.14
C ARG A 229 -9.60 -3.67 -0.83
N LEU A 230 -9.97 -2.41 -0.63
CA LEU A 230 -9.74 -1.69 0.61
C LEU A 230 -10.88 -1.97 1.59
N TYR A 231 -10.55 -2.51 2.75
CA TYR A 231 -11.54 -2.84 3.79
C TYR A 231 -11.59 -1.81 4.91
N THR A 232 -10.67 -0.88 4.95
CA THR A 232 -10.44 0.11 5.99
C THR A 232 -11.73 0.75 6.51
N ARG A 233 -12.50 1.42 5.63
CA ARG A 233 -13.73 2.13 6.06
C ARG A 233 -14.79 1.16 6.55
N LEU A 234 -15.01 0.06 5.83
CA LEU A 234 -15.99 -0.95 6.22
C LEU A 234 -15.68 -1.52 7.60
N CYS A 235 -14.44 -1.89 7.86
CA CYS A 235 -14.03 -2.45 9.15
C CYS A 235 -14.18 -1.44 10.29
N LEU A 236 -13.78 -0.18 10.07
CA LEU A 236 -13.93 0.89 11.06
C LEU A 236 -15.40 1.18 11.35
N ASP A 237 -16.25 1.27 10.31
CA ASP A 237 -17.69 1.48 10.46
C ASP A 237 -18.37 0.35 11.22
N LEU A 238 -17.96 -0.90 10.99
CA LEU A 238 -18.47 -2.05 11.74
C LEU A 238 -18.07 -1.96 13.22
N VAL A 239 -16.83 -1.61 13.53
CA VAL A 239 -16.38 -1.41 14.92
C VAL A 239 -17.11 -0.23 15.58
N GLU A 240 -17.34 0.85 14.85
CA GLU A 240 -18.08 1.99 15.38
C GLU A 240 -19.54 1.63 15.68
N ARG A 241 -20.17 0.88 14.77
CA ARG A 241 -21.59 0.49 14.91
C ARG A 241 -21.84 -0.56 15.98
N PHE A 242 -20.99 -1.58 16.09
CA PHE A 242 -21.22 -2.74 16.95
C PHE A 242 -20.35 -2.73 18.22
N GLY A 243 -19.33 -1.87 18.26
CA GLY A 243 -18.35 -1.81 19.35
C GLY A 243 -17.49 -3.07 19.43
N VAL A 244 -16.57 -3.06 20.39
CA VAL A 244 -15.68 -4.19 20.66
C VAL A 244 -16.36 -5.39 21.36
N GLY A 245 -17.63 -5.26 21.71
CA GLY A 245 -18.47 -6.36 22.18
C GLY A 245 -19.25 -7.07 21.06
N GLY A 246 -19.25 -6.50 19.85
CA GLY A 246 -19.87 -7.10 18.67
C GLY A 246 -18.86 -7.49 17.60
N ILE A 247 -17.71 -6.82 17.56
CA ILE A 247 -16.57 -7.19 16.71
C ILE A 247 -15.37 -7.49 17.63
N HIS A 248 -14.96 -8.72 17.71
CA HIS A 248 -13.90 -9.16 18.61
C HIS A 248 -12.52 -9.14 17.94
N ALA A 249 -12.44 -9.57 16.68
CA ALA A 249 -11.20 -9.65 15.93
C ALA A 249 -11.45 -9.53 14.43
N TYR A 250 -10.42 -9.12 13.70
CA TYR A 250 -10.31 -9.28 12.26
C TYR A 250 -9.08 -10.10 11.93
N SER A 251 -9.14 -10.91 10.88
CA SER A 251 -7.99 -11.61 10.33
C SER A 251 -7.71 -11.11 8.92
N HIS A 252 -6.58 -10.44 8.72
CA HIS A 252 -6.11 -10.03 7.40
C HIS A 252 -5.43 -11.23 6.73
N VAL A 253 -6.06 -11.76 5.68
CA VAL A 253 -5.53 -12.92 4.95
C VAL A 253 -4.47 -12.45 3.96
N THR A 254 -3.21 -12.56 4.34
CA THR A 254 -2.02 -12.17 3.58
C THR A 254 -1.10 -13.37 3.30
N GLY A 255 0.21 -13.19 3.30
CA GLY A 255 1.17 -14.29 3.19
C GLY A 255 0.97 -15.36 4.27
N GLY A 256 1.03 -16.61 3.91
CA GLY A 256 0.67 -17.74 4.79
C GLY A 256 -0.75 -18.27 4.58
N GLY A 257 -1.60 -17.53 3.88
CA GLY A 257 -2.95 -17.97 3.49
C GLY A 257 -3.95 -17.97 4.64
N LEU A 258 -5.13 -18.53 4.37
CA LEU A 258 -6.27 -18.46 5.28
C LEU A 258 -5.97 -19.08 6.66
N ALA A 259 -5.41 -20.28 6.69
CA ALA A 259 -5.18 -21.00 7.96
C ALA A 259 -4.19 -20.30 8.87
N ALA A 260 -3.03 -19.88 8.34
CA ALA A 260 -1.99 -19.24 9.15
C ALA A 260 -2.39 -17.84 9.62
N ASN A 261 -3.22 -17.10 8.86
CA ASN A 261 -3.66 -15.79 9.28
C ASN A 261 -4.85 -15.88 10.24
N LEU A 262 -5.81 -16.79 10.00
CA LEU A 262 -6.93 -16.96 10.93
C LEU A 262 -6.46 -17.47 12.31
N SER A 263 -5.40 -18.26 12.37
CA SER A 263 -4.85 -18.72 13.65
C SER A 263 -4.15 -17.65 14.50
N ARG A 264 -4.04 -16.44 14.01
CA ARG A 264 -3.49 -15.30 14.78
C ARG A 264 -4.54 -14.63 15.70
N VAL A 265 -5.80 -14.96 15.48
CA VAL A 265 -6.93 -14.38 16.22
C VAL A 265 -7.79 -15.44 16.87
#